data_6274c58e9c5a8df012d3a288780bb1c5
#
_entry.id   6274c58e9c5a8df012d3a288780bb1c5
#
_cell.length_a   1.000
_cell.length_b   1.000
_cell.length_c   1.000
_cell.angle_alpha   90.00
_cell.angle_beta   90.00
_cell.angle_gamma   90.00
#
_symmetry.space_group_name_H-M   'P 1'
#
loop_
_entity.id
_entity.type
_entity.pdbx_description
1 polymer ?
#
loop_
_entity_poly.entity_id
_entity_poly.type
_entity_poly.pdbx_seq_one_letter_code
_entity_poly.pdbx_strand_id
1 'polypeptide(L)'
;MALTFELDPAFDRSVRDGVVALWTDVSNAGGAVGFVPPVTADDIRPELVKHLVAIAEGRTRLLVGYNEDGAVAATAFLALNSHRLMTHWLWLYTVMVHPRHQGRGYGRDLMAAAADAARGIDGIEAVRLTCRGGTGADRFYAACGYKEVGRVPDAIRVAEGDDRDDIIMLLPLG
;
A
#
# COMPACT_ATOMS: atom_id res chain seq x y z
N MET A 1 -16.44 -0.96 15.01
CA MET A 1 -16.32 -1.99 13.97
C MET A 1 -14.87 -1.99 13.50
N ALA A 2 -14.19 -3.12 13.50
CA ALA A 2 -12.78 -3.22 13.11
C ALA A 2 -12.67 -4.00 11.79
N LEU A 3 -11.66 -3.70 10.96
CA LEU A 3 -11.32 -4.58 9.84
C LEU A 3 -10.66 -5.86 10.36
N THR A 4 -10.94 -6.98 9.70
CA THR A 4 -10.20 -8.22 9.90
C THR A 4 -9.10 -8.30 8.86
N PHE A 5 -7.85 -8.54 9.29
CA PHE A 5 -6.70 -8.58 8.39
C PHE A 5 -6.24 -10.02 8.16
N GLU A 6 -5.93 -10.35 6.92
CA GLU A 6 -5.37 -11.63 6.51
C GLU A 6 -4.15 -11.40 5.62
N LEU A 7 -3.05 -12.07 5.95
CA LEU A 7 -1.83 -12.07 5.14
C LEU A 7 -1.87 -13.25 4.17
N ASP A 8 -1.67 -12.98 2.89
CA ASP A 8 -1.71 -13.95 1.79
C ASP A 8 -3.00 -14.78 1.75
N PRO A 9 -4.17 -14.13 1.72
CA PRO A 9 -5.41 -14.87 1.53
C PRO A 9 -5.38 -15.67 0.23
N ALA A 10 -6.18 -16.70 0.14
CA ALA A 10 -6.40 -17.40 -1.12
C ALA A 10 -6.87 -16.40 -2.18
N PHE A 11 -6.07 -16.23 -3.24
CA PHE A 11 -6.32 -15.23 -4.26
C PHE A 11 -7.37 -15.73 -5.27
N ASP A 12 -8.57 -15.95 -4.77
CA ASP A 12 -9.71 -16.36 -5.56
C ASP A 12 -10.31 -15.17 -6.36
N ARG A 13 -11.38 -15.44 -7.08
CA ARG A 13 -12.07 -14.43 -7.87
C ARG A 13 -12.61 -13.27 -7.03
N SER A 14 -13.11 -13.56 -5.83
CA SER A 14 -13.70 -12.57 -4.93
C SER A 14 -12.64 -11.58 -4.44
N VAL A 15 -11.50 -12.08 -3.97
CA VAL A 15 -10.37 -11.26 -3.53
C VAL A 15 -9.82 -10.45 -4.69
N ARG A 16 -9.61 -11.07 -5.87
CA ARG A 16 -9.11 -10.37 -7.06
C ARG A 16 -10.02 -9.22 -7.48
N ASP A 17 -11.31 -9.50 -7.65
CA ASP A 17 -12.28 -8.51 -8.11
C ASP A 17 -12.48 -7.41 -7.04
N GLY A 18 -12.42 -7.77 -5.75
CA GLY A 18 -12.45 -6.84 -4.64
C GLY A 18 -11.25 -5.90 -4.59
N VAL A 19 -10.04 -6.39 -4.84
CA VAL A 19 -8.82 -5.56 -4.91
C VAL A 19 -8.89 -4.60 -6.10
N VAL A 20 -9.36 -5.06 -7.28
CA VAL A 20 -9.54 -4.19 -8.45
C VAL A 20 -10.55 -3.09 -8.16
N ALA A 21 -11.69 -3.42 -7.57
CA ALA A 21 -12.72 -2.45 -7.21
C ALA A 21 -12.19 -1.43 -6.20
N LEU A 22 -11.55 -1.90 -5.12
CA LEU A 22 -10.93 -1.04 -4.11
C LEU A 22 -9.94 -0.06 -4.74
N TRP A 23 -9.03 -0.55 -5.58
CA TRP A 23 -8.00 0.28 -6.21
C TRP A 23 -8.61 1.32 -7.16
N THR A 24 -9.62 0.93 -7.93
CA THR A 24 -10.39 1.83 -8.80
C THR A 24 -11.05 2.94 -7.98
N ASP A 25 -11.74 2.59 -6.90
CA ASP A 25 -12.46 3.55 -6.05
C ASP A 25 -11.52 4.51 -5.32
N VAL A 26 -10.41 3.99 -4.78
CA VAL A 26 -9.39 4.82 -4.12
C VAL A 26 -8.73 5.78 -5.09
N SER A 27 -8.39 5.33 -6.31
CA SER A 27 -7.80 6.19 -7.34
C SER A 27 -8.76 7.30 -7.74
N ASN A 28 -10.03 6.97 -8.00
CA ASN A 28 -11.06 7.96 -8.38
C ASN A 28 -11.44 8.91 -7.25
N ALA A 29 -11.22 8.54 -6.00
CA ALA A 29 -11.35 9.43 -4.85
C ALA A 29 -10.11 10.33 -4.63
N GLY A 30 -9.12 10.28 -5.51
CA GLY A 30 -7.90 11.10 -5.44
C GLY A 30 -6.77 10.48 -4.61
N GLY A 31 -6.87 9.20 -4.24
CA GLY A 31 -5.80 8.48 -3.55
C GLY A 31 -4.53 8.37 -4.40
N ALA A 32 -3.37 8.57 -3.77
CA ALA A 32 -2.07 8.53 -4.42
C ALA A 32 -1.54 7.09 -4.50
N VAL A 33 -2.17 6.26 -5.32
CA VAL A 33 -1.89 4.82 -5.47
C VAL A 33 -1.48 4.44 -6.90
N GLY A 34 -0.69 5.31 -7.54
CA GLY A 34 -0.10 5.07 -8.86
C GLY A 34 -0.93 5.57 -10.04
N PHE A 35 -2.11 6.11 -9.81
CA PHE A 35 -3.01 6.60 -10.85
C PHE A 35 -3.50 8.04 -10.60
N VAL A 36 -3.97 8.67 -11.64
CA VAL A 36 -4.66 9.96 -11.61
C VAL A 36 -6.05 9.77 -12.24
N PRO A 37 -7.14 10.22 -11.57
CA PRO A 37 -8.50 10.04 -12.11
C PRO A 37 -8.71 10.76 -13.46
N PRO A 38 -9.59 10.25 -14.34
CA PRO A 38 -10.48 9.10 -14.16
C PRO A 38 -9.78 7.76 -14.44
N VAL A 39 -10.12 6.72 -13.66
CA VAL A 39 -9.54 5.38 -13.75
C VAL A 39 -10.66 4.34 -13.85
N THR A 40 -10.49 3.34 -14.68
CA THR A 40 -11.39 2.19 -14.83
C THR A 40 -10.76 0.92 -14.25
N ALA A 41 -11.56 -0.12 -14.05
CA ALA A 41 -11.04 -1.43 -13.65
C ALA A 41 -10.05 -2.01 -14.68
N ASP A 42 -10.22 -1.69 -15.97
CA ASP A 42 -9.33 -2.17 -17.04
C ASP A 42 -7.95 -1.51 -16.99
N ASP A 43 -7.86 -0.29 -16.47
CA ASP A 43 -6.58 0.38 -16.22
C ASP A 43 -5.83 -0.26 -15.04
N ILE A 44 -6.56 -0.73 -14.03
CA ILE A 44 -5.99 -1.33 -12.81
C ILE A 44 -5.50 -2.77 -13.05
N ARG A 45 -6.24 -3.58 -13.81
CA ARG A 45 -5.96 -5.01 -13.99
C ARG A 45 -4.53 -5.32 -14.41
N PRO A 46 -3.90 -4.61 -15.37
CA PRO A 46 -2.52 -4.87 -15.76
C PRO A 46 -1.52 -4.64 -14.61
N GLU A 47 -1.76 -3.63 -13.78
CA GLU A 47 -0.90 -3.36 -12.61
C GLU A 47 -1.06 -4.45 -11.55
N LEU A 48 -2.30 -4.88 -11.28
CA LEU A 48 -2.53 -5.99 -10.36
C LEU A 48 -1.84 -7.29 -10.84
N VAL A 49 -1.85 -7.59 -12.15
CA VAL A 49 -1.17 -8.76 -12.70
C VAL A 49 0.33 -8.75 -12.39
N LYS A 50 0.99 -7.60 -12.44
CA LYS A 50 2.42 -7.49 -12.06
C LYS A 50 2.64 -7.89 -10.60
N HIS A 51 1.76 -7.44 -9.70
CA HIS A 51 1.82 -7.85 -8.29
C HIS A 51 1.54 -9.35 -8.11
N LEU A 52 0.59 -9.92 -8.86
CA LEU A 52 0.28 -11.35 -8.81
C LEU A 52 1.46 -12.23 -9.23
N VAL A 53 2.18 -11.83 -10.29
CA VAL A 53 3.41 -12.51 -10.69
C VAL A 53 4.43 -12.47 -9.55
N ALA A 54 4.64 -11.31 -8.93
CA ALA A 54 5.57 -11.17 -7.81
C ALA A 54 5.14 -11.99 -6.57
N ILE A 55 3.83 -12.10 -6.31
CA ILE A 55 3.29 -12.95 -5.25
C ILE A 55 3.55 -14.44 -5.57
N ALA A 56 3.25 -14.88 -6.79
CA ALA A 56 3.49 -16.25 -7.21
C ALA A 56 4.98 -16.67 -7.14
N GLU A 57 5.88 -15.72 -7.34
CA GLU A 57 7.33 -15.90 -7.22
C GLU A 57 7.85 -15.75 -5.77
N GLY A 58 6.97 -15.51 -4.80
CA GLY A 58 7.34 -15.33 -3.39
C GLY A 58 8.06 -14.01 -3.09
N ARG A 59 8.08 -13.05 -4.02
CA ARG A 59 8.73 -11.74 -3.86
C ARG A 59 7.84 -10.68 -3.23
N THR A 60 6.54 -10.94 -3.17
CA THR A 60 5.56 -10.01 -2.58
C THR A 60 4.55 -10.77 -1.75
N ARG A 61 4.18 -10.22 -0.60
CA ARG A 61 3.10 -10.70 0.26
C ARG A 61 1.94 -9.70 0.16
N LEU A 62 0.72 -10.20 0.22
CA LEU A 62 -0.48 -9.36 0.17
C LEU A 62 -1.20 -9.39 1.52
N LEU A 63 -1.36 -8.22 2.13
CA LEU A 63 -2.22 -8.03 3.29
C LEU A 63 -3.57 -7.48 2.83
N VAL A 64 -4.65 -8.14 3.19
CA VAL A 64 -6.03 -7.73 2.87
C VAL A 64 -6.78 -7.46 4.16
N GLY A 65 -7.47 -6.33 4.22
CA GLY A 65 -8.42 -5.99 5.27
C GLY A 65 -9.86 -6.18 4.77
N TYR A 66 -10.64 -6.95 5.49
CA TYR A 66 -12.04 -7.21 5.19
C TYR A 66 -12.96 -6.44 6.15
N ASN A 67 -14.06 -5.93 5.60
CA ASN A 67 -15.14 -5.37 6.42
C ASN A 67 -16.02 -6.49 7.01
N GLU A 68 -17.05 -6.13 7.75
CA GLU A 68 -17.96 -7.06 8.40
C GLU A 68 -18.75 -7.95 7.44
N ASP A 69 -18.96 -7.48 6.20
CA ASP A 69 -19.61 -8.25 5.15
C ASP A 69 -18.64 -9.19 4.42
N GLY A 70 -17.37 -9.24 4.83
CA GLY A 70 -16.33 -10.03 4.20
C GLY A 70 -15.83 -9.42 2.86
N ALA A 71 -16.18 -8.18 2.56
CA ALA A 71 -15.70 -7.50 1.37
C ALA A 71 -14.32 -6.88 1.59
N VAL A 72 -13.49 -6.85 0.54
CA VAL A 72 -12.18 -6.19 0.56
C VAL A 72 -12.36 -4.69 0.78
N ALA A 73 -11.79 -4.19 1.88
CA ALA A 73 -11.90 -2.80 2.30
C ALA A 73 -10.55 -2.11 2.47
N ALA A 74 -9.46 -2.87 2.56
CA ALA A 74 -8.12 -2.34 2.67
C ALA A 74 -7.09 -3.31 2.09
N THR A 75 -5.96 -2.80 1.59
CA THR A 75 -4.82 -3.61 1.15
C THR A 75 -3.49 -2.95 1.46
N ALA A 76 -2.45 -3.77 1.57
CA ALA A 76 -1.06 -3.35 1.48
C ALA A 76 -0.23 -4.48 0.87
N PHE A 77 0.71 -4.15 -0.02
CA PHE A 77 1.63 -5.10 -0.64
C PHE A 77 3.01 -4.95 -0.01
N LEU A 78 3.54 -6.03 0.56
CA LEU A 78 4.86 -6.10 1.17
C LEU A 78 5.83 -6.73 0.17
N ALA A 79 6.65 -5.91 -0.49
CA ALA A 79 7.56 -6.36 -1.54
C ALA A 79 8.99 -6.53 -0.98
N LEU A 80 9.49 -7.76 -1.06
CA LEU A 80 10.84 -8.13 -0.62
C LEU A 80 11.88 -7.65 -1.65
N ASN A 81 13.04 -7.21 -1.16
CA ASN A 81 14.15 -6.87 -2.04
C ASN A 81 14.85 -8.13 -2.55
N SER A 82 15.10 -8.16 -3.85
CA SER A 82 15.90 -9.22 -4.49
C SER A 82 17.42 -8.95 -4.43
N HIS A 83 17.82 -7.71 -4.16
CA HIS A 83 19.24 -7.37 -4.07
C HIS A 83 19.84 -7.89 -2.76
N ARG A 84 20.87 -8.73 -2.84
CA ARG A 84 21.48 -9.44 -1.72
C ARG A 84 21.93 -8.57 -0.52
N LEU A 85 22.23 -7.30 -0.75
CA LEU A 85 22.66 -6.35 0.29
C LEU A 85 21.49 -5.54 0.87
N MET A 86 20.25 -5.76 0.41
CA MET A 86 19.05 -5.01 0.82
C MET A 86 17.92 -5.95 1.28
N THR A 87 18.23 -7.19 1.62
CA THR A 87 17.23 -8.19 2.05
C THR A 87 16.69 -7.98 3.46
N HIS A 88 17.29 -7.08 4.24
CA HIS A 88 16.91 -6.79 5.62
C HIS A 88 15.77 -5.76 5.76
N TRP A 89 15.21 -5.29 4.65
CA TRP A 89 14.06 -4.39 4.65
C TRP A 89 13.16 -4.67 3.43
N LEU A 90 11.92 -4.26 3.51
CA LEU A 90 10.95 -4.42 2.43
C LEU A 90 10.29 -3.08 2.06
N TRP A 91 9.74 -3.05 0.84
CA TRP A 91 8.87 -1.98 0.38
C TRP A 91 7.41 -2.26 0.74
N LEU A 92 6.71 -1.23 1.18
CA LEU A 92 5.25 -1.25 1.31
C LEU A 92 4.65 -0.44 0.16
N TYR A 93 3.85 -1.11 -0.66
CA TYR A 93 3.19 -0.50 -1.82
C TYR A 93 1.69 -0.57 -1.71
N THR A 94 1.02 0.31 -2.45
CA THR A 94 -0.43 0.27 -2.70
C THR A 94 -1.21 0.11 -1.39
N VAL A 95 -0.89 0.99 -0.44
CA VAL A 95 -1.59 1.10 0.84
C VAL A 95 -2.92 1.78 0.60
N MET A 96 -4.01 1.04 0.74
CA MET A 96 -5.35 1.52 0.43
C MET A 96 -6.33 1.20 1.56
N VAL A 97 -7.20 2.18 1.86
CA VAL A 97 -8.43 1.98 2.61
C VAL A 97 -9.57 2.57 1.79
N HIS A 98 -10.62 1.79 1.60
CA HIS A 98 -11.78 2.19 0.81
C HIS A 98 -12.32 3.55 1.28
N PRO A 99 -12.66 4.50 0.39
CA PRO A 99 -13.08 5.85 0.75
C PRO A 99 -14.22 5.91 1.77
N ARG A 100 -15.18 4.97 1.70
CA ARG A 100 -16.29 4.86 2.67
C ARG A 100 -15.86 4.52 4.09
N HIS A 101 -14.65 3.98 4.26
CA HIS A 101 -14.10 3.55 5.53
C HIS A 101 -13.00 4.48 6.06
N GLN A 102 -12.61 5.50 5.31
CA GLN A 102 -11.63 6.49 5.75
C GLN A 102 -12.17 7.36 6.91
N GLY A 103 -11.26 7.98 7.68
CA GLY A 103 -11.64 8.81 8.82
C GLY A 103 -12.08 8.04 10.07
N ARG A 104 -12.01 6.70 10.08
CA ARG A 104 -12.46 5.83 11.19
C ARG A 104 -11.31 5.11 11.90
N GLY A 105 -10.06 5.46 11.61
CA GLY A 105 -8.87 4.82 12.19
C GLY A 105 -8.35 3.61 11.42
N TYR A 106 -9.06 3.07 10.46
CA TYR A 106 -8.69 1.85 9.73
C TYR A 106 -7.35 1.95 8.97
N GLY A 107 -6.95 3.14 8.57
CA GLY A 107 -5.62 3.35 8.01
C GLY A 107 -4.51 3.03 9.01
N ARG A 108 -4.67 3.43 10.27
CA ARG A 108 -3.72 3.11 11.35
C ARG A 108 -3.72 1.62 11.66
N ASP A 109 -4.90 0.99 11.68
CA ASP A 109 -5.03 -0.45 11.91
C ASP A 109 -4.34 -1.23 10.78
N LEU A 110 -4.51 -0.81 9.51
CA LEU A 110 -3.81 -1.39 8.37
C LEU A 110 -2.28 -1.25 8.50
N MET A 111 -1.79 -0.06 8.90
CA MET A 111 -0.35 0.16 9.07
C MET A 111 0.24 -0.67 10.21
N ALA A 112 -0.51 -0.83 11.31
CA ALA A 112 -0.13 -1.72 12.41
C ALA A 112 -0.08 -3.18 11.95
N ALA A 113 -1.11 -3.66 11.26
CA ALA A 113 -1.15 -5.01 10.72
C ALA A 113 -0.02 -5.27 9.69
N ALA A 114 0.31 -4.28 8.85
CA ALA A 114 1.43 -4.38 7.91
C ALA A 114 2.80 -4.46 8.63
N ALA A 115 2.98 -3.68 9.70
CA ALA A 115 4.19 -3.75 10.51
C ALA A 115 4.32 -5.10 11.22
N ASP A 116 3.22 -5.64 11.75
CA ASP A 116 3.21 -6.96 12.40
C ASP A 116 3.47 -8.09 11.37
N ALA A 117 2.88 -7.99 10.18
CA ALA A 117 3.18 -8.92 9.09
C ALA A 117 4.67 -8.87 8.69
N ALA A 118 5.26 -7.68 8.61
CA ALA A 118 6.69 -7.51 8.31
C ALA A 118 7.59 -8.10 9.39
N ARG A 119 7.24 -7.93 10.69
CA ARG A 119 7.96 -8.55 11.82
C ARG A 119 7.93 -10.08 11.77
N GLY A 120 6.87 -10.67 11.18
CA GLY A 120 6.75 -12.11 10.99
C GLY A 120 7.59 -12.66 9.85
N ILE A 121 8.28 -11.84 9.07
CA ILE A 121 9.15 -12.27 7.97
C ILE A 121 10.60 -12.30 8.47
N ASP A 122 11.23 -13.46 8.43
CA ASP A 122 12.58 -13.64 8.91
C ASP A 122 13.57 -12.68 8.23
N GLY A 123 14.39 -12.03 9.03
CA GLY A 123 15.45 -11.13 8.58
C GLY A 123 14.98 -9.73 8.16
N ILE A 124 13.70 -9.40 8.27
CA ILE A 124 13.20 -8.05 8.00
C ILE A 124 13.31 -7.18 9.24
N GLU A 125 14.05 -6.08 9.13
CA GLU A 125 14.35 -5.14 10.21
C GLU A 125 13.66 -3.78 10.03
N ALA A 126 13.20 -3.47 8.82
CA ALA A 126 12.57 -2.19 8.51
C ALA A 126 11.58 -2.29 7.33
N VAL A 127 10.62 -1.36 7.32
CA VAL A 127 9.68 -1.12 6.23
C VAL A 127 9.92 0.24 5.63
N ARG A 128 10.04 0.33 4.31
CA ARG A 128 10.11 1.57 3.55
C ARG A 128 8.89 1.75 2.68
N LEU A 129 8.50 2.99 2.49
CA LEU A 129 7.47 3.37 1.52
C LEU A 129 7.82 4.73 0.93
N THR A 130 7.20 5.06 -0.19
CA THR A 130 7.18 6.43 -0.70
C THR A 130 5.76 6.96 -0.71
N CYS A 131 5.63 8.28 -0.56
CA CYS A 131 4.35 8.94 -0.69
C CYS A 131 4.48 10.26 -1.46
N ARG A 132 3.37 10.62 -2.11
CA ARG A 132 3.27 11.86 -2.88
C ARG A 132 3.16 13.06 -1.93
N GLY A 133 4.00 14.06 -2.13
CA GLY A 133 3.96 15.32 -1.41
C GLY A 133 2.66 16.09 -1.63
N GLY A 134 2.26 16.91 -0.66
CA GLY A 134 1.09 17.76 -0.73
C GLY A 134 -0.26 17.06 -0.51
N THR A 135 -0.27 15.77 -0.18
CA THR A 135 -1.48 14.98 0.09
C THR A 135 -1.78 14.83 1.58
N GLY A 136 -0.82 15.14 2.46
CA GLY A 136 -0.88 14.87 3.89
C GLY A 136 -0.52 13.43 4.26
N ALA A 137 -0.15 12.58 3.30
CA ALA A 137 0.23 11.19 3.53
C ALA A 137 1.50 11.08 4.39
N ASP A 138 2.46 11.97 4.21
CA ASP A 138 3.68 12.06 5.02
C ASP A 138 3.35 12.23 6.52
N ARG A 139 2.41 13.10 6.85
CA ARG A 139 1.95 13.31 8.24
C ARG A 139 1.20 12.09 8.78
N PHE A 140 0.40 11.43 7.94
CA PHE A 140 -0.28 10.19 8.31
C PHE A 140 0.72 9.08 8.63
N TYR A 141 1.72 8.87 7.77
CA TYR A 141 2.76 7.85 8.00
C TYR A 141 3.63 8.21 9.21
N ALA A 142 3.95 9.49 9.43
CA ALA A 142 4.64 9.93 10.63
C ALA A 142 3.85 9.60 11.91
N ALA A 143 2.53 9.77 11.90
CA ALA A 143 1.66 9.37 12.99
C ALA A 143 1.59 7.84 13.20
N CYS A 144 1.98 7.03 12.20
CA CYS A 144 2.13 5.58 12.27
C CYS A 144 3.57 5.14 12.65
N GLY A 145 4.45 6.07 13.02
CA GLY A 145 5.82 5.79 13.47
C GLY A 145 6.89 5.84 12.38
N TYR A 146 6.53 6.11 11.14
CA TYR A 146 7.49 6.30 10.05
C TYR A 146 8.22 7.63 10.19
N LYS A 147 9.46 7.68 9.70
CA LYS A 147 10.27 8.90 9.62
C LYS A 147 10.60 9.21 8.18
N GLU A 148 10.51 10.46 7.77
CA GLU A 148 11.04 10.91 6.50
C GLU A 148 12.56 10.76 6.50
N VAL A 149 13.09 10.04 5.50
CA VAL A 149 14.54 9.78 5.36
C VAL A 149 15.08 10.29 4.04
N GLY A 150 14.23 10.77 3.15
CA GLY A 150 14.62 11.36 1.89
C GLY A 150 13.45 11.99 1.16
N ARG A 151 13.77 12.91 0.25
CA ARG A 151 12.78 13.61 -0.55
C ARG A 151 13.40 13.97 -1.91
N VAL A 152 12.68 13.66 -2.98
CA VAL A 152 13.07 14.07 -4.33
C VAL A 152 12.08 15.15 -4.79
N PRO A 153 12.51 16.40 -4.95
CA PRO A 153 11.62 17.47 -5.36
C PRO A 153 11.05 17.22 -6.77
N ASP A 154 9.79 17.58 -6.98
CA ASP A 154 9.11 17.60 -8.28
C ASP A 154 9.21 16.27 -9.07
N ALA A 155 9.36 15.14 -8.37
CA ALA A 155 9.61 13.84 -8.99
C ALA A 155 8.33 13.17 -9.55
N ILE A 156 7.14 13.61 -9.10
CA ILE A 156 5.85 13.02 -9.46
C ILE A 156 5.00 14.07 -10.18
N ARG A 157 4.79 13.89 -11.48
CA ARG A 157 3.89 14.77 -12.26
C ARG A 157 2.48 14.20 -12.25
N VAL A 158 1.53 14.91 -11.62
CA VAL A 158 0.12 14.51 -11.56
C VAL A 158 -0.72 15.20 -12.65
N ALA A 159 -0.29 16.37 -13.10
CA ALA A 159 -0.86 17.10 -14.21
C ALA A 159 0.19 18.08 -14.75
N GLU A 160 -0.10 18.72 -15.88
CA GLU A 160 0.74 19.81 -16.39
C GLU A 160 0.80 20.96 -15.37
N GLY A 161 2.01 21.32 -14.92
CA GLY A 161 2.22 22.35 -13.90
C GLY A 161 1.91 21.92 -12.46
N ASP A 162 1.60 20.64 -12.23
CA ASP A 162 1.40 20.08 -10.89
C ASP A 162 2.40 18.94 -10.63
N ASP A 163 3.63 19.31 -10.32
CA ASP A 163 4.69 18.40 -9.91
C ASP A 163 4.74 18.32 -8.39
N ARG A 164 4.95 17.12 -7.88
CA ARG A 164 4.95 16.81 -6.45
C ARG A 164 6.24 16.11 -6.05
N ASP A 165 6.62 16.28 -4.80
CA ASP A 165 7.76 15.58 -4.23
C ASP A 165 7.46 14.09 -4.08
N ASP A 166 8.48 13.24 -4.27
CA ASP A 166 8.50 11.85 -3.84
C ASP A 166 9.19 11.78 -2.47
N ILE A 167 8.43 11.43 -1.45
CA ILE A 167 8.87 11.43 -0.06
C ILE A 167 9.13 10.00 0.38
N ILE A 168 10.34 9.70 0.82
CA ILE A 168 10.74 8.37 1.30
C ILE A 168 10.59 8.32 2.81
N MET A 169 9.81 7.35 3.28
CA MET A 169 9.52 7.12 4.69
C MET A 169 10.05 5.76 5.14
N LEU A 170 10.54 5.68 6.38
CA LEU A 170 11.12 4.48 6.97
C LEU A 170 10.53 4.20 8.35
N LEU A 171 10.15 2.95 8.60
CA LEU A 171 9.78 2.41 9.91
C LEU A 171 10.78 1.32 10.31
N PRO A 172 11.65 1.54 11.32
CA PRO A 172 12.39 0.46 11.98
C PRO A 172 11.42 -0.46 12.72
N LEU A 173 11.64 -1.78 12.67
CA LEU A 173 10.78 -2.80 13.30
C LEU A 173 11.30 -3.31 14.64
N GLY A 174 12.51 -2.95 14.99
CA GLY A 174 13.17 -3.35 16.24
C GLY A 174 12.71 -2.58 17.46
#